data_ec8cf53b17756237b343c7a2f8964dbb
#
_entry.id   ec8cf53b17756237b343c7a2f8964dbb
#
_cell.length_a   1.000
_cell.length_b   1.000
_cell.length_c   1.000
_cell.angle_alpha   90.00
_cell.angle_beta   90.00
_cell.angle_gamma   90.00
#
_symmetry.space_group_name_H-M   'P 1'
#
loop_
_entity.id
_entity.type
_entity.pdbx_description
1 polymer ?
#
loop_
_entity_poly.entity_id
_entity_poly.type
_entity_poly.pdbx_seq_one_letter_code
_entity_poly.pdbx_strand_id
1 'polypeptide(L)'
;MMSNFRNQLKEQGMGDQLLDVMKEIPYVRERLGWIPLVTPTSQIVGTQSMLNVKFGRWKMLSQPVVDILLGKYGKTPGPVDPELRKKAEGQAKEESIDCRPADLLEPRMDILKKELKLAGFPVNDDMAVLHAMFPQELKKHIENKDRPHAQTHPQKTPSIPSQRDGVKKPMQYAMTVKGNRFEVTVEELN
;
A
#
# COMPACT_ATOMS: atom_id res chain seq x y z
N MET A 1 8.69 4.72 -6.23
CA MET A 1 9.12 3.32 -6.10
C MET A 1 10.64 3.16 -6.15
N MET A 2 11.34 3.54 -7.23
CA MET A 2 12.82 3.38 -7.36
C MET A 2 13.64 4.05 -6.25
N SER A 3 13.22 5.24 -5.78
CA SER A 3 13.92 5.95 -4.69
C SER A 3 13.89 5.15 -3.39
N ASN A 4 12.71 4.64 -3.02
CA ASN A 4 12.55 3.82 -1.81
C ASN A 4 13.34 2.51 -1.91
N PHE A 5 13.34 1.89 -3.10
CA PHE A 5 14.08 0.66 -3.33
C PHE A 5 15.60 0.86 -3.24
N ARG A 6 16.12 1.97 -3.79
CA ARG A 6 17.53 2.35 -3.62
C ARG A 6 17.91 2.59 -2.17
N ASN A 7 17.04 3.22 -1.40
CA ASN A 7 17.27 3.45 0.03
C ASN A 7 17.30 2.12 0.80
N GLN A 8 16.35 1.23 0.53
CA GLN A 8 16.34 -0.12 1.14
C GLN A 8 17.62 -0.91 0.82
N LEU A 9 18.12 -0.86 -0.43
CA LEU A 9 19.37 -1.51 -0.80
C LEU A 9 20.56 -0.90 -0.05
N LYS A 10 20.61 0.43 0.09
CA LYS A 10 21.68 1.10 0.86
C LYS A 10 21.65 0.72 2.33
N GLU A 11 20.47 0.68 2.95
CA GLU A 11 20.27 0.26 4.35
C GLU A 11 20.72 -1.19 4.59
N GLN A 12 20.57 -2.05 3.57
CA GLN A 12 21.01 -3.44 3.60
C GLN A 12 22.50 -3.64 3.20
N GLY A 13 23.24 -2.56 2.97
CA GLY A 13 24.63 -2.61 2.52
C GLY A 13 24.82 -3.12 1.08
N MET A 14 23.78 -3.02 0.24
CA MET A 14 23.74 -3.53 -1.13
C MET A 14 23.61 -2.41 -2.18
N GLY A 15 24.01 -1.19 -1.85
CA GLY A 15 23.85 -0.03 -2.75
C GLY A 15 24.46 -0.23 -4.13
N ASP A 16 25.60 -0.91 -4.23
CA ASP A 16 26.32 -1.17 -5.47
C ASP A 16 25.74 -2.33 -6.28
N GLN A 17 24.86 -3.14 -5.69
CA GLN A 17 24.24 -4.32 -6.33
C GLN A 17 22.89 -4.01 -6.98
N LEU A 18 22.52 -2.75 -7.10
CA LEU A 18 21.22 -2.34 -7.68
C LEU A 18 20.99 -2.96 -9.06
N LEU A 19 22.00 -2.96 -9.94
CA LEU A 19 21.88 -3.50 -11.30
C LEU A 19 21.65 -5.02 -11.28
N ASP A 20 22.27 -5.75 -10.38
CA ASP A 20 22.10 -7.20 -10.28
C ASP A 20 20.72 -7.56 -9.74
N VAL A 21 20.24 -6.80 -8.76
CA VAL A 21 18.86 -6.96 -8.25
C VAL A 21 17.85 -6.63 -9.36
N MET A 22 18.08 -5.59 -10.16
CA MET A 22 17.20 -5.24 -11.28
C MET A 22 17.14 -6.34 -12.34
N LYS A 23 18.26 -7.02 -12.63
CA LYS A 23 18.31 -8.17 -13.54
C LYS A 23 17.59 -9.40 -12.99
N GLU A 24 17.55 -9.56 -11.68
CA GLU A 24 16.89 -10.68 -11.01
C GLU A 24 15.35 -10.54 -10.98
N ILE A 25 14.81 -9.32 -11.04
CA ILE A 25 13.36 -9.03 -11.00
C ILE A 25 12.57 -9.81 -12.07
N PRO A 26 12.92 -9.79 -13.37
CA PRO A 26 12.20 -10.56 -14.38
C PRO A 26 12.18 -12.05 -14.09
N TYR A 27 13.28 -12.62 -13.64
CA TYR A 27 13.39 -14.02 -13.27
C TYR A 27 12.46 -14.38 -12.09
N VAL A 28 12.50 -13.61 -11.02
CA VAL A 28 11.61 -13.81 -9.87
C VAL A 28 10.15 -13.69 -10.27
N ARG A 29 9.81 -12.67 -11.06
CA ARG A 29 8.45 -12.48 -11.56
C ARG A 29 7.93 -13.65 -12.37
N GLU A 30 8.75 -14.21 -13.26
CA GLU A 30 8.42 -15.37 -14.07
C GLU A 30 8.09 -16.57 -13.18
N ARG A 31 8.97 -16.89 -12.24
CA ARG A 31 8.82 -18.04 -11.34
C ARG A 31 7.62 -17.93 -10.40
N LEU A 32 7.18 -16.71 -10.11
CA LEU A 32 5.95 -16.44 -9.35
C LEU A 32 4.67 -16.37 -10.21
N GLY A 33 4.72 -16.83 -11.46
CA GLY A 33 3.55 -16.89 -12.34
C GLY A 33 3.19 -15.55 -12.97
N TRP A 34 4.18 -14.73 -13.32
CA TRP A 34 4.02 -13.45 -14.03
C TRP A 34 3.14 -12.43 -13.32
N ILE A 35 3.21 -12.39 -12.00
CA ILE A 35 2.42 -11.45 -11.22
C ILE A 35 2.63 -9.99 -11.66
N PRO A 36 1.58 -9.13 -11.64
CA PRO A 36 1.70 -7.74 -12.03
C PRO A 36 2.59 -6.98 -11.04
N LEU A 37 3.44 -6.08 -11.56
CA LEU A 37 4.33 -5.26 -10.73
C LEU A 37 3.65 -3.96 -10.28
N VAL A 38 2.59 -4.10 -9.50
CA VAL A 38 1.89 -3.01 -8.82
C VAL A 38 2.06 -3.16 -7.31
N THR A 39 1.68 -2.17 -6.53
CA THR A 39 1.69 -2.28 -5.06
C THR A 39 0.60 -3.25 -4.59
N PRO A 40 0.89 -4.23 -3.73
CA PRO A 40 2.18 -4.50 -3.03
C PRO A 40 3.12 -5.47 -3.76
N THR A 41 2.69 -6.14 -4.83
CA THR A 41 3.44 -7.23 -5.49
C THR A 41 4.80 -6.80 -6.05
N SER A 42 4.93 -5.54 -6.51
CA SER A 42 6.22 -4.99 -6.92
C SER A 42 7.24 -4.93 -5.78
N GLN A 43 6.79 -4.68 -4.55
CA GLN A 43 7.66 -4.70 -3.37
C GLN A 43 8.06 -6.13 -3.00
N ILE A 44 7.13 -7.08 -3.11
CA ILE A 44 7.37 -8.50 -2.85
C ILE A 44 8.44 -9.03 -3.80
N VAL A 45 8.27 -8.79 -5.11
CA VAL A 45 9.25 -9.21 -6.13
C VAL A 45 10.61 -8.54 -5.91
N GLY A 46 10.63 -7.23 -5.62
CA GLY A 46 11.86 -6.50 -5.35
C GLY A 46 12.61 -7.05 -4.13
N THR A 47 11.90 -7.27 -3.02
CA THR A 47 12.48 -7.85 -1.81
C THR A 47 13.02 -9.27 -2.06
N GLN A 48 12.27 -10.12 -2.77
CA GLN A 48 12.75 -11.47 -3.09
C GLN A 48 13.96 -11.43 -4.01
N SER A 49 13.98 -10.53 -5.00
CA SER A 49 15.15 -10.37 -5.89
C SER A 49 16.40 -9.95 -5.10
N MET A 50 16.24 -9.05 -4.13
CA MET A 50 17.32 -8.66 -3.22
C MET A 50 17.81 -9.86 -2.39
N LEU A 51 16.91 -10.66 -1.82
CA LEU A 51 17.28 -11.87 -1.07
C LEU A 51 18.01 -12.88 -1.94
N ASN A 52 17.57 -13.06 -3.19
CA ASN A 52 18.21 -13.95 -4.15
C ASN A 52 19.65 -13.51 -4.48
N VAL A 53 19.89 -12.22 -4.67
CA VAL A 53 21.25 -11.69 -4.92
C VAL A 53 22.12 -11.81 -3.67
N LYS A 54 21.57 -11.52 -2.49
CA LYS A 54 22.33 -11.50 -1.23
C LYS A 54 22.71 -12.89 -0.75
N PHE A 55 21.78 -13.85 -0.79
CA PHE A 55 21.95 -15.17 -0.17
C PHE A 55 22.02 -16.31 -1.19
N GLY A 56 21.74 -16.04 -2.46
CA GLY A 56 21.58 -17.00 -3.53
C GLY A 56 20.11 -17.34 -3.81
N ARG A 57 19.85 -17.66 -5.10
CA ARG A 57 18.49 -17.88 -5.60
C ARG A 57 17.72 -18.87 -4.77
N TRP A 58 16.57 -18.42 -4.26
CA TRP A 58 15.59 -19.21 -3.52
C TRP A 58 16.10 -19.90 -2.24
N LYS A 59 17.29 -19.53 -1.74
CA LYS A 59 17.75 -20.04 -0.44
C LYS A 59 16.86 -19.57 0.69
N MET A 60 16.37 -18.34 0.61
CA MET A 60 15.38 -17.75 1.52
C MET A 60 14.16 -17.32 0.75
N LEU A 61 12.98 -17.72 1.23
CA LEU A 61 11.70 -17.22 0.74
C LEU A 61 11.13 -16.25 1.76
N SER A 62 10.77 -15.05 1.31
CA SER A 62 10.03 -14.11 2.14
C SER A 62 8.60 -14.60 2.36
N GLN A 63 7.99 -14.32 3.51
CA GLN A 63 6.64 -14.77 3.81
C GLN A 63 5.61 -14.39 2.74
N PRO A 64 5.61 -13.15 2.19
CA PRO A 64 4.69 -12.82 1.10
C PRO A 64 4.89 -13.65 -0.17
N VAL A 65 6.11 -14.09 -0.47
CA VAL A 65 6.39 -15.00 -1.59
C VAL A 65 5.82 -16.39 -1.30
N VAL A 66 5.99 -16.89 -0.10
CA VAL A 66 5.37 -18.15 0.34
C VAL A 66 3.85 -18.09 0.15
N ASP A 67 3.21 -17.00 0.60
CA ASP A 67 1.77 -16.83 0.48
C ASP A 67 1.28 -16.75 -0.97
N ILE A 68 2.07 -16.15 -1.89
CA ILE A 68 1.78 -16.16 -3.34
C ILE A 68 1.87 -17.58 -3.88
N LEU A 69 2.94 -18.31 -3.57
CA LEU A 69 3.15 -19.68 -4.03
C LEU A 69 2.07 -20.65 -3.52
N LEU A 70 1.57 -20.43 -2.32
CA LEU A 70 0.45 -21.17 -1.73
C LEU A 70 -0.92 -20.79 -2.29
N GLY A 71 -1.00 -19.78 -3.18
CA GLY A 71 -2.26 -19.35 -3.77
C GLY A 71 -3.08 -18.38 -2.91
N LYS A 72 -2.58 -17.93 -1.75
CA LYS A 72 -3.30 -17.00 -0.84
C LYS A 72 -3.57 -15.61 -1.45
N TYR A 73 -2.86 -15.26 -2.52
CA TYR A 73 -3.10 -14.03 -3.31
C TYR A 73 -4.04 -14.27 -4.51
N GLY A 74 -4.59 -15.48 -4.62
CA GLY A 74 -5.45 -15.86 -5.73
C GLY A 74 -4.66 -16.36 -6.96
N LYS A 75 -5.37 -16.53 -8.09
CA LYS A 75 -4.80 -17.07 -9.31
C LYS A 75 -3.81 -16.10 -9.95
N THR A 76 -2.60 -16.59 -10.24
CA THR A 76 -1.57 -15.86 -10.97
C THR A 76 -1.83 -15.87 -12.48
N PRO A 77 -1.35 -14.87 -13.26
CA PRO A 77 -1.52 -14.82 -14.72
C PRO A 77 -0.92 -16.00 -15.45
N GLY A 78 0.20 -16.54 -14.98
CA GLY A 78 0.86 -17.72 -15.50
C GLY A 78 1.07 -18.79 -14.42
N PRO A 79 1.60 -19.96 -14.79
CA PRO A 79 1.91 -21.00 -13.82
C PRO A 79 3.05 -20.56 -12.89
N VAL A 80 2.92 -20.87 -11.61
CA VAL A 80 4.02 -20.75 -10.65
C VAL A 80 4.97 -21.94 -10.78
N ASP A 81 6.22 -21.74 -10.39
CA ASP A 81 7.23 -22.80 -10.41
C ASP A 81 6.84 -23.93 -9.43
N PRO A 82 6.70 -25.18 -9.89
CA PRO A 82 6.26 -26.29 -9.05
C PRO A 82 7.24 -26.65 -7.91
N GLU A 83 8.54 -26.49 -8.14
CA GLU A 83 9.56 -26.77 -7.12
C GLU A 83 9.51 -25.72 -6.02
N LEU A 84 9.31 -24.45 -6.39
CA LEU A 84 9.13 -23.37 -5.43
C LEU A 84 7.84 -23.52 -4.64
N ARG A 85 6.74 -23.99 -5.28
CA ARG A 85 5.49 -24.26 -4.57
C ARG A 85 5.69 -25.33 -3.50
N LYS A 86 6.32 -26.46 -3.84
CA LYS A 86 6.65 -27.52 -2.87
C LYS A 86 7.54 -27.01 -1.73
N LYS A 87 8.51 -26.15 -2.05
CA LYS A 87 9.36 -25.53 -1.03
C LYS A 87 8.57 -24.63 -0.09
N ALA A 88 7.63 -23.85 -0.62
CA ALA A 88 6.76 -22.98 0.17
C ALA A 88 5.83 -23.80 1.08
N GLU A 89 5.25 -24.89 0.57
CA GLU A 89 4.43 -25.84 1.35
C GLU A 89 5.23 -26.43 2.52
N GLY A 90 6.47 -26.85 2.25
CA GLY A 90 7.36 -27.37 3.30
C GLY A 90 7.74 -26.32 4.35
N GLN A 91 7.94 -25.05 3.94
CA GLN A 91 8.26 -23.96 4.84
C GLN A 91 7.07 -23.55 5.71
N ALA A 92 5.89 -23.43 5.10
CA ALA A 92 4.66 -23.03 5.80
C ALA A 92 4.01 -24.17 6.57
N LYS A 93 4.31 -25.42 6.21
CA LYS A 93 3.60 -26.63 6.68
C LYS A 93 2.09 -26.59 6.34
N GLU A 94 1.76 -26.01 5.21
CA GLU A 94 0.41 -25.84 4.69
C GLU A 94 0.39 -26.31 3.23
N GLU A 95 -0.73 -26.85 2.78
CA GLU A 95 -0.95 -27.19 1.39
C GLU A 95 -1.33 -25.94 0.58
N SER A 96 -0.94 -25.91 -0.69
CA SER A 96 -1.35 -24.83 -1.60
C SER A 96 -2.84 -24.96 -1.95
N ILE A 97 -3.48 -23.80 -2.15
CA ILE A 97 -4.88 -23.70 -2.51
C ILE A 97 -5.02 -23.32 -3.99
N ASP A 98 -5.95 -23.96 -4.69
CA ASP A 98 -6.24 -23.68 -6.10
C ASP A 98 -7.60 -23.00 -6.31
N CYS A 99 -8.37 -22.81 -5.24
CA CYS A 99 -9.62 -22.06 -5.25
C CYS A 99 -9.39 -20.57 -4.91
N ARG A 100 -10.45 -19.77 -5.04
CA ARG A 100 -10.39 -18.37 -4.57
C ARG A 100 -10.26 -18.34 -3.05
N PRO A 101 -9.25 -17.66 -2.47
CA PRO A 101 -9.05 -17.65 -1.02
C PRO A 101 -10.27 -17.22 -0.21
N ALA A 102 -11.07 -16.30 -0.77
CA ALA A 102 -12.29 -15.84 -0.11
C ALA A 102 -13.36 -16.92 0.06
N ASP A 103 -13.34 -17.99 -0.77
CA ASP A 103 -14.30 -19.09 -0.68
C ASP A 103 -14.01 -20.03 0.50
N LEU A 104 -12.81 -19.92 1.09
CA LEU A 104 -12.42 -20.66 2.29
C LEU A 104 -12.80 -19.94 3.59
N LEU A 105 -13.28 -18.70 3.50
CA LEU A 105 -13.68 -17.91 4.65
C LEU A 105 -15.13 -18.22 5.02
N GLU A 106 -15.38 -18.46 6.29
CA GLU A 106 -16.74 -18.59 6.80
C GLU A 106 -17.47 -17.24 6.77
N PRO A 107 -18.79 -17.23 6.48
CA PRO A 107 -19.62 -16.03 6.56
C PRO A 107 -19.58 -15.45 7.97
N ARG A 108 -19.16 -14.19 8.12
CA ARG A 108 -18.99 -13.56 9.43
C ARG A 108 -20.02 -12.47 9.76
N MET A 109 -20.92 -12.16 8.85
CA MET A 109 -21.86 -11.04 9.02
C MET A 109 -22.68 -11.14 10.33
N ASP A 110 -23.20 -12.32 10.64
CA ASP A 110 -23.98 -12.52 11.87
C ASP A 110 -23.14 -12.42 13.13
N ILE A 111 -21.89 -12.85 13.07
CA ILE A 111 -20.93 -12.73 14.17
C ILE A 111 -20.61 -11.25 14.41
N LEU A 112 -20.31 -10.50 13.36
CA LEU A 112 -20.01 -9.06 13.43
C LEU A 112 -21.19 -8.25 13.98
N LYS A 113 -22.42 -8.58 13.57
CA LYS A 113 -23.64 -7.95 14.13
C LYS A 113 -23.83 -8.25 15.63
N LYS A 114 -23.49 -9.46 16.07
CA LYS A 114 -23.50 -9.80 17.50
C LYS A 114 -22.43 -9.02 18.27
N GLU A 115 -21.22 -8.91 17.74
CA GLU A 115 -20.13 -8.12 18.32
C GLU A 115 -20.53 -6.64 18.47
N LEU A 116 -21.12 -6.03 17.44
CA LEU A 116 -21.62 -4.66 17.49
C LEU A 116 -22.68 -4.49 18.58
N LYS A 117 -23.62 -5.44 18.69
CA LYS A 117 -24.67 -5.42 19.71
C LYS A 117 -24.09 -5.48 21.12
N LEU A 118 -23.09 -6.35 21.34
CA LEU A 118 -22.40 -6.46 22.64
C LEU A 118 -21.61 -5.20 22.98
N ALA A 119 -21.06 -4.53 21.97
CA ALA A 119 -20.36 -3.27 22.14
C ALA A 119 -21.29 -2.05 22.33
N GLY A 120 -22.61 -2.23 22.22
CA GLY A 120 -23.59 -1.13 22.30
C GLY A 120 -23.60 -0.22 21.07
N PHE A 121 -23.12 -0.70 19.94
CA PHE A 121 -23.06 0.06 18.69
C PHE A 121 -24.31 -0.18 17.83
N PRO A 122 -24.63 0.73 16.89
CA PRO A 122 -25.71 0.52 15.94
C PRO A 122 -25.48 -0.76 15.12
N VAL A 123 -26.54 -1.58 14.97
CA VAL A 123 -26.44 -2.88 14.29
C VAL A 123 -27.11 -2.79 12.93
N ASN A 124 -26.31 -2.64 11.89
CA ASN A 124 -26.70 -2.72 10.47
C ASN A 124 -25.52 -3.25 9.65
N ASP A 125 -25.74 -3.49 8.36
CA ASP A 125 -24.74 -4.07 7.47
C ASP A 125 -23.53 -3.16 7.29
N ASP A 126 -23.74 -1.85 7.14
CA ASP A 126 -22.67 -0.88 6.97
C ASP A 126 -21.75 -0.85 8.20
N MET A 127 -22.33 -0.83 9.38
CA MET A 127 -21.57 -0.85 10.64
C MET A 127 -20.83 -2.17 10.84
N ALA A 128 -21.41 -3.29 10.41
CA ALA A 128 -20.75 -4.59 10.46
C ALA A 128 -19.53 -4.65 9.53
N VAL A 129 -19.65 -4.10 8.32
CA VAL A 129 -18.55 -3.99 7.38
C VAL A 129 -17.45 -3.04 7.91
N LEU A 130 -17.85 -1.87 8.43
CA LEU A 130 -16.90 -0.93 9.03
C LEU A 130 -16.20 -1.53 10.25
N HIS A 131 -16.91 -2.29 11.08
CA HIS A 131 -16.31 -2.99 12.22
C HIS A 131 -15.32 -4.06 11.80
N ALA A 132 -15.60 -4.79 10.72
CA ALA A 132 -14.69 -5.77 10.17
C ALA A 132 -13.41 -5.16 9.59
N MET A 133 -13.52 -4.01 8.93
CA MET A 133 -12.41 -3.36 8.23
C MET A 133 -11.59 -2.43 9.14
N PHE A 134 -12.26 -1.70 10.02
CA PHE A 134 -11.67 -0.61 10.80
C PHE A 134 -12.20 -0.60 12.25
N PRO A 135 -11.99 -1.67 13.05
CA PRO A 135 -12.62 -1.81 14.37
C PRO A 135 -12.23 -0.70 15.35
N GLN A 136 -10.98 -0.27 15.32
CA GLN A 136 -10.48 0.76 16.25
C GLN A 136 -10.95 2.17 15.85
N GLU A 137 -10.93 2.47 14.56
CA GLU A 137 -11.38 3.74 14.01
C GLU A 137 -12.88 3.92 14.21
N LEU A 138 -13.68 2.87 14.00
CA LEU A 138 -15.11 2.87 14.25
C LEU A 138 -15.41 3.15 15.72
N LYS A 139 -14.73 2.47 16.62
CA LYS A 139 -14.88 2.70 18.07
C LYS A 139 -14.60 4.15 18.43
N LYS A 140 -13.46 4.69 17.99
CA LYS A 140 -13.08 6.09 18.21
C LYS A 140 -14.11 7.06 17.61
N HIS A 141 -14.64 6.76 16.42
CA HIS A 141 -15.64 7.60 15.77
C HIS A 141 -16.94 7.67 16.58
N ILE A 142 -17.43 6.53 17.07
CA ILE A 142 -18.64 6.46 17.87
C ILE A 142 -18.42 7.17 19.22
N GLU A 143 -17.33 6.92 19.92
CA GLU A 143 -17.00 7.55 21.20
C GLU A 143 -16.81 9.07 21.09
N ASN A 144 -16.38 9.57 19.94
CA ASN A 144 -16.20 11.00 19.69
C ASN A 144 -17.43 11.67 19.06
N LYS A 145 -18.45 10.93 18.64
CA LYS A 145 -19.64 11.46 17.98
C LYS A 145 -20.40 12.44 18.86
N ASP A 146 -20.39 12.23 20.18
CA ASP A 146 -21.06 13.07 21.18
C ASP A 146 -20.15 14.18 21.74
N ARG A 147 -18.87 14.21 21.33
CA ARG A 147 -18.01 15.36 21.65
C ARG A 147 -18.35 16.47 20.67
N PRO A 148 -18.67 17.69 21.16
CA PRO A 148 -18.83 18.82 20.26
C PRO A 148 -17.51 18.90 19.46
N HIS A 149 -17.61 18.81 18.14
CA HIS A 149 -16.47 19.06 17.28
C HIS A 149 -15.91 20.43 17.72
N ALA A 150 -14.76 20.42 18.40
CA ALA A 150 -13.95 21.61 18.45
C ALA A 150 -13.83 22.00 16.99
N GLN A 151 -14.45 23.11 16.63
CA GLN A 151 -14.37 23.64 15.27
C GLN A 151 -12.88 23.76 15.00
N THR A 152 -12.31 22.72 14.37
CA THR A 152 -11.11 22.94 13.59
C THR A 152 -11.57 23.99 12.61
N HIS A 153 -11.22 25.24 12.93
CA HIS A 153 -11.36 26.31 11.95
C HIS A 153 -10.87 25.70 10.64
N PRO A 154 -11.69 25.67 9.59
CA PRO A 154 -11.19 25.33 8.31
C PRO A 154 -9.97 26.25 8.16
N GLN A 155 -8.77 25.65 8.08
CA GLN A 155 -7.65 26.42 7.58
C GLN A 155 -8.23 27.06 6.34
N LYS A 156 -8.37 28.40 6.39
CA LYS A 156 -8.78 29.16 5.22
C LYS A 156 -7.80 28.73 4.13
N THR A 157 -8.18 27.73 3.37
CA THR A 157 -7.65 27.59 2.02
C THR A 157 -7.77 28.99 1.46
N PRO A 158 -6.69 29.63 1.05
CA PRO A 158 -6.80 30.93 0.44
C PRO A 158 -7.82 30.74 -0.68
N SER A 159 -9.01 31.31 -0.46
CA SER A 159 -10.06 31.34 -1.46
C SER A 159 -9.44 32.03 -2.66
N ILE A 160 -9.21 31.26 -3.72
CA ILE A 160 -8.94 31.83 -5.03
C ILE A 160 -10.16 32.70 -5.34
N PRO A 161 -10.04 34.01 -5.38
CA PRO A 161 -11.17 34.86 -5.72
C PRO A 161 -11.63 34.46 -7.11
N SER A 162 -12.83 33.93 -7.26
CA SER A 162 -13.48 33.80 -8.53
C SER A 162 -13.90 35.21 -8.96
N GLN A 163 -12.98 35.95 -9.56
CA GLN A 163 -13.30 37.16 -10.30
C GLN A 163 -13.27 36.83 -11.80
N ARG A 164 -14.45 36.63 -12.33
CA ARG A 164 -14.73 37.01 -13.70
C ARG A 164 -15.03 38.51 -13.64
N ASP A 165 -14.21 39.25 -14.38
CA ASP A 165 -14.32 40.58 -14.93
C ASP A 165 -13.20 41.54 -14.54
N GLY A 166 -12.45 41.98 -15.59
CA GLY A 166 -11.68 43.21 -15.59
C GLY A 166 -10.23 43.14 -15.15
N VAL A 167 -9.32 43.38 -16.08
CA VAL A 167 -7.90 43.77 -15.96
C VAL A 167 -7.17 43.05 -14.81
N LYS A 168 -6.52 41.96 -15.13
CA LYS A 168 -5.66 41.20 -14.19
C LYS A 168 -4.46 42.08 -13.82
N LYS A 169 -4.41 42.49 -12.56
CA LYS A 169 -3.23 43.16 -12.01
C LYS A 169 -2.11 42.13 -11.83
N PRO A 170 -0.84 42.53 -12.09
CA PRO A 170 0.29 41.65 -11.82
C PRO A 170 0.31 41.20 -10.36
N MET A 171 0.47 39.90 -10.10
CA MET A 171 0.56 39.37 -8.75
C MET A 171 2.03 39.32 -8.31
N GLN A 172 2.31 39.90 -7.14
CA GLN A 172 3.64 39.88 -6.53
C GLN A 172 3.71 38.77 -5.47
N TYR A 173 4.74 37.97 -5.56
CA TYR A 173 5.04 36.89 -4.59
C TYR A 173 6.39 37.16 -3.95
N ALA A 174 6.48 36.97 -2.62
CA ALA A 174 7.75 36.92 -1.93
C ALA A 174 8.13 35.46 -1.68
N MET A 175 9.26 35.03 -2.18
CA MET A 175 9.77 33.67 -2.05
C MET A 175 11.13 33.68 -1.35
N THR A 176 11.32 32.80 -0.35
CA THR A 176 12.60 32.67 0.32
C THR A 176 13.25 31.34 -0.07
N VAL A 177 14.44 31.41 -0.66
CA VAL A 177 15.23 30.23 -1.05
C VAL A 177 16.59 30.29 -0.36
N LYS A 178 16.94 29.29 0.41
CA LYS A 178 18.20 29.20 1.15
C LYS A 178 18.52 30.45 1.99
N GLY A 179 17.49 31.04 2.63
CA GLY A 179 17.63 32.23 3.45
C GLY A 179 17.62 33.58 2.70
N ASN A 180 17.65 33.57 1.37
CA ASN A 180 17.56 34.78 0.54
C ASN A 180 16.11 35.01 0.12
N ARG A 181 15.61 36.24 0.30
CA ARG A 181 14.27 36.66 -0.10
C ARG A 181 14.28 37.21 -1.52
N PHE A 182 13.39 36.69 -2.36
CA PHE A 182 13.16 37.15 -3.72
C PHE A 182 11.74 37.66 -3.86
N GLU A 183 11.55 38.76 -4.58
CA GLU A 183 10.24 39.25 -4.99
C GLU A 183 10.04 38.92 -6.46
N VAL A 184 8.96 38.19 -6.75
CA VAL A 184 8.62 37.73 -8.11
C VAL A 184 7.29 38.31 -8.52
N THR A 185 7.25 39.00 -9.66
CA THR A 185 6.02 39.49 -10.27
C THR A 185 5.64 38.56 -11.40
N VAL A 186 4.40 38.06 -11.37
CA VAL A 186 3.85 37.19 -12.43
C VAL A 186 2.82 37.94 -13.21
N GLU A 187 3.05 38.08 -14.53
CA GLU A 187 2.14 38.69 -15.48
C GLU A 187 1.73 37.65 -16.53
N GLU A 188 0.48 37.74 -16.99
CA GLU A 188 0.02 36.93 -18.12
C GLU A 188 0.52 37.59 -19.42
N LEU A 189 1.28 36.83 -20.20
CA LEU A 189 1.68 37.27 -21.54
C LEU A 189 0.54 36.95 -22.51
N ASN A 190 0.07 38.01 -23.23
CA ASN A 190 -0.93 37.89 -24.32
C ASN A 190 -0.37 37.09 -25.50
#